data_69c78adc366d09408ab2d9a833da2f35
#
_entry.id   69c78adc366d09408ab2d9a833da2f35
#
_cell.length_a   1.000
_cell.length_b   1.000
_cell.length_c   1.000
_cell.angle_alpha   90.00
_cell.angle_beta   90.00
_cell.angle_gamma   90.00
#
_symmetry.space_group_name_H-M   'P 1'
#
loop_
_entity.id
_entity.type
_entity.pdbx_description
1 polymer ?
#
loop_
_entity_poly.entity_id
_entity_poly.type
_entity_poly.pdbx_seq_one_letter_code
_entity_poly.pdbx_strand_id
1 'polypeptide(L)' 'MLYHLTYGRSIGKDGFVSDLDWDMYCSEVLDSHFDGYTVVDAGGCWKSQHERTKQVSIDTDNQDAIEKVAFLYKDMF' A
#
# COMPACT_ATOMS: atom_id res chain seq x y z
N MET A 1 8.23 -3.50 16.11
CA MET A 1 8.61 -2.23 15.46
C MET A 1 7.46 -1.77 14.56
N LEU A 2 7.18 -0.49 14.59
CA LEU A 2 6.10 0.09 13.78
C LEU A 2 6.64 0.51 12.41
N TYR A 3 6.02 0.01 11.35
CA TYR A 3 6.35 0.36 9.97
C TYR A 3 5.23 1.18 9.35
N HIS A 4 5.60 2.18 8.58
CA HIS A 4 4.67 2.97 7.78
C HIS A 4 4.99 2.75 6.32
N LEU A 5 4.00 2.24 5.58
CA LEU A 5 4.12 2.02 4.14
C LEU A 5 3.21 2.99 3.42
N THR A 6 3.73 3.64 2.41
CA THR A 6 2.94 4.54 1.56
C THR A 6 2.81 3.93 0.18
N TYR A 7 1.58 3.68 -0.25
CA TYR A 7 1.27 3.07 -1.54
C TYR A 7 0.69 4.13 -2.46
N GLY A 8 1.40 4.46 -3.53
CA GLY A 8 0.85 5.29 -4.58
C GLY A 8 -0.18 4.50 -5.39
N ARG A 9 -1.27 5.14 -5.77
CA ARG A 9 -2.36 4.50 -6.52
C ARG A 9 -2.28 4.74 -8.02
N SER A 10 -1.36 5.59 -8.47
CA SER A 10 -1.15 5.82 -9.90
C SER A 10 -0.31 4.70 -10.52
N ILE A 11 -0.77 4.16 -11.64
CA ILE A 11 -0.08 3.11 -12.38
C ILE A 11 0.30 3.68 -13.74
N GLY A 12 1.60 3.92 -13.96
CA GLY A 12 2.05 4.50 -15.19
C GLY A 12 1.39 5.84 -15.47
N LYS A 13 1.14 6.15 -16.74
CA LYS A 13 0.64 7.45 -17.16
C LYS A 13 -0.88 7.58 -17.02
N ASP A 14 -1.62 6.51 -17.29
CA ASP A 14 -3.08 6.50 -17.34
C ASP A 14 -3.74 5.46 -16.43
N GLY A 15 -2.95 4.69 -15.70
CA GLY A 15 -3.45 3.64 -14.82
C GLY A 15 -3.70 4.14 -13.41
N PHE A 16 -4.59 3.46 -12.71
CA PHE A 16 -4.95 3.79 -11.34
C PHE A 16 -5.43 2.54 -10.59
N VAL A 17 -4.93 2.36 -9.37
CA VAL A 17 -5.39 1.28 -8.50
C VAL A 17 -6.75 1.67 -7.95
N SER A 18 -7.81 0.99 -8.38
CA SER A 18 -9.17 1.26 -7.93
C SER A 18 -9.36 0.83 -6.47
N ASP A 19 -10.47 1.25 -5.87
CA ASP A 19 -10.81 0.81 -4.52
C ASP A 19 -10.98 -0.71 -4.45
N LEU A 20 -11.55 -1.31 -5.49
CA LEU A 20 -11.69 -2.76 -5.56
C LEU A 20 -10.34 -3.46 -5.66
N ASP A 21 -9.43 -2.95 -6.48
CA ASP A 21 -8.07 -3.49 -6.60
C ASP A 21 -7.32 -3.39 -5.28
N TRP A 22 -7.47 -2.29 -4.58
CA TRP A 22 -6.86 -2.09 -3.26
C TRP A 22 -7.42 -3.06 -2.23
N ASP A 23 -8.74 -3.25 -2.21
CA ASP A 23 -9.39 -4.19 -1.29
C ASP A 23 -8.93 -5.62 -1.56
N MET A 24 -8.76 -6.00 -2.82
CA MET A 24 -8.21 -7.31 -3.19
C MET A 24 -6.78 -7.47 -2.69
N TYR A 25 -5.95 -6.45 -2.85
CA TYR A 25 -4.58 -6.48 -2.34
C TYR A 25 -4.55 -6.67 -0.83
N CYS A 26 -5.37 -5.92 -0.08
CA CYS A 26 -5.45 -6.06 1.37
C CYS A 26 -5.88 -7.47 1.76
N SER A 27 -6.92 -8.00 1.11
CA SER A 27 -7.48 -9.31 1.41
C SER A 27 -6.53 -10.46 1.07
N GLU A 28 -5.85 -10.38 -0.06
CA GLU A 28 -4.99 -11.46 -0.55
C GLU A 28 -3.57 -11.39 -0.03
N VAL A 29 -3.07 -10.20 0.22
CA VAL A 29 -1.66 -9.99 0.58
C VAL A 29 -1.50 -9.55 2.02
N LEU A 30 -2.05 -8.43 2.42
CA LEU A 30 -1.84 -7.90 3.76
C LEU A 30 -2.44 -8.81 4.84
N ASP A 31 -3.65 -9.30 4.63
CA ASP A 31 -4.33 -10.18 5.59
C ASP A 31 -3.62 -11.51 5.76
N SER A 32 -2.93 -11.99 4.73
CA SER A 32 -2.21 -13.26 4.82
C SER A 32 -0.84 -13.13 5.47
N HIS A 33 -0.30 -11.92 5.60
CA HIS A 33 1.02 -11.68 6.19
C HIS A 33 0.97 -11.06 7.59
N PHE A 34 -0.11 -10.36 7.94
CA PHE A 34 -0.20 -9.61 9.18
C PHE A 34 -1.56 -9.82 9.85
N ASP A 35 -1.53 -9.99 11.19
CA ASP A 35 -2.75 -10.14 11.99
C ASP A 35 -3.52 -8.82 12.13
N GLY A 36 -2.81 -7.70 12.05
CA GLY A 36 -3.44 -6.40 12.17
C GLY A 36 -2.63 -5.30 11.51
N TYR A 37 -3.34 -4.34 10.96
CA TYR A 37 -2.74 -3.14 10.36
C TYR A 37 -3.81 -2.05 10.27
N THR A 38 -3.36 -0.81 10.12
CA THR A 38 -4.26 0.33 9.96
C THR A 38 -4.04 0.97 8.60
N VAL A 39 -5.12 1.24 7.89
CA VAL A 39 -5.06 1.88 6.57
C VAL A 39 -5.76 3.22 6.63
N VAL A 40 -5.10 4.27 6.14
CA VAL A 40 -5.71 5.57 5.99
C VAL A 40 -5.50 6.07 4.56
N ASP A 41 -6.50 6.79 4.05
CA ASP A 41 -6.35 7.51 2.79
C ASP A 41 -5.54 8.77 3.04
N ALA A 42 -4.53 8.99 2.20
CA ALA A 42 -3.68 10.15 2.28
C ALA A 42 -3.60 10.82 0.92
N GLY A 43 -3.35 12.11 0.92
CA GLY A 43 -3.09 12.86 -0.29
C GLY A 43 -1.68 13.42 -0.25
N GLY A 44 -1.02 13.42 -1.39
CA GLY A 44 0.27 14.04 -1.57
C GLY A 44 0.24 15.04 -2.70
N CYS A 45 1.16 15.99 -2.67
CA CYS A 45 1.33 16.96 -3.74
C CYS A 45 2.80 17.08 -4.08
N TRP A 46 3.12 16.95 -5.36
CA TRP A 46 4.48 17.12 -5.85
C TRP A 46 4.43 17.91 -7.16
N LYS A 47 5.12 19.03 -7.18
CA LYS A 47 5.11 19.96 -8.32
C LYS A 47 3.68 20.30 -8.79
N SER A 48 2.83 20.64 -7.84
CA SER A 48 1.41 20.99 -8.06
C SER A 48 0.54 19.85 -8.57
N GLN A 49 1.06 18.62 -8.60
CA GLN A 49 0.27 17.43 -8.93
C GLN A 49 -0.16 16.73 -7.64
N HIS A 50 -1.45 16.51 -7.50
CA HIS A 50 -2.02 15.81 -6.36
C HIS A 50 -2.12 14.32 -6.65
N GLU A 51 -1.64 13.50 -5.72
CA GLU A 51 -1.70 12.07 -5.82
C GLU A 51 -2.51 11.48 -4.68
N ARG A 52 -3.31 10.46 -4.99
CA ARG A 52 -3.97 9.67 -3.97
C ARG A 52 -3.05 8.55 -3.53
N THR A 53 -2.95 8.37 -2.23
CA THR A 53 -2.13 7.32 -1.65
C THR A 53 -2.90 6.59 -0.56
N LYS A 54 -2.47 5.37 -0.27
CA LYS A 54 -2.88 4.61 0.91
C LYS A 54 -1.69 4.54 1.84
N GLN A 55 -1.89 4.87 3.09
CA GLN A 55 -0.86 4.76 4.11
C GLN A 55 -1.23 3.63 5.06
N VAL A 56 -0.33 2.67 5.20
CA VAL A 56 -0.54 1.47 6.02
C VAL A 56 0.45 1.49 7.17
N SER A 57 -0.06 1.35 8.39
CA SER A 57 0.77 1.25 9.59
C SER A 57 0.68 -0.17 10.12
N ILE A 58 1.83 -0.82 10.28
CA ILE A 58 1.92 -2.22 10.71
C ILE A 58 2.93 -2.32 11.84
N ASP A 59 2.53 -2.90 12.96
CA ASP A 59 3.45 -3.20 14.06
C ASP A 59 3.83 -4.68 13.97
N THR A 60 5.09 -4.93 13.61
CA THR A 60 5.62 -6.27 13.45
C THR A 60 7.13 -6.27 13.62
N ASP A 61 7.68 -7.41 13.99
CA ASP A 61 9.14 -7.62 14.01
C ASP A 61 9.64 -8.29 12.73
N ASN A 62 8.73 -8.63 11.81
CA ASN A 62 9.06 -9.34 10.58
C ASN A 62 9.32 -8.38 9.43
N GLN A 63 10.56 -7.88 9.35
CA GLN A 63 10.98 -6.97 8.29
C GLN A 63 10.89 -7.62 6.90
N ASP A 64 11.16 -8.91 6.80
CA ASP A 64 11.10 -9.61 5.50
C ASP A 64 9.68 -9.62 4.95
N ALA A 65 8.68 -9.76 5.80
CA ALA A 65 7.29 -9.68 5.37
C ALA A 65 6.91 -8.27 4.89
N ILE A 66 7.44 -7.24 5.53
CA ILE A 66 7.25 -5.84 5.10
C ILE A 66 7.80 -5.62 3.69
N GLU A 67 9.03 -6.08 3.44
CA GLU A 67 9.65 -5.96 2.11
C GLU A 67 8.89 -6.76 1.06
N LYS A 68 8.43 -7.94 1.43
CA LYS A 68 7.70 -8.83 0.52
C LYS A 68 6.36 -8.22 0.08
N VAL A 69 5.58 -7.65 1.00
CA VAL A 69 4.30 -7.06 0.61
C VAL A 69 4.48 -5.82 -0.25
N ALA A 70 5.51 -5.03 -0.01
CA ALA A 70 5.82 -3.89 -0.86
C ALA A 70 6.18 -4.34 -2.29
N PHE A 71 6.96 -5.39 -2.41
CA PHE A 71 7.33 -5.98 -3.70
C PHE A 71 6.11 -6.54 -4.43
N LEU A 72 5.23 -7.24 -3.72
CA LEU A 72 4.03 -7.82 -4.31
C LEU A 72 3.08 -6.76 -4.86
N TYR A 73 2.99 -5.62 -4.20
CA TYR A 73 2.19 -4.50 -4.71
C TYR A 73 2.70 -4.02 -6.08
N LYS A 74 4.01 -3.86 -6.20
CA LYS A 74 4.63 -3.47 -7.47
C LYS A 74 4.41 -4.51 -8.56
N ASP A 75 4.43 -5.78 -8.20
CA ASP A 75 4.26 -6.88 -9.13
C ASP A 75 2.81 -7.01 -9.60
N MET A 76 1.83 -6.72 -8.74
CA MET A 76 0.40 -6.75 -9.07
C MET A 76 -0.04 -5.55 -9.91
N PHE A 77 0.59 -4.42 -9.72
CA PHE A 77 0.21 -3.15 -10.33
C PHE A 77 1.42 -2.45 -10.95
#